data_80d57f9a93bf028bfa9f68bc754b3ab3
#
_entry.id   80d57f9a93bf028bfa9f68bc754b3ab3
#
_cell.length_a   1.000
_cell.length_b   1.000
_cell.length_c   1.000
_cell.angle_alpha   90.00
_cell.angle_beta   90.00
_cell.angle_gamma   90.00
#
_symmetry.space_group_name_H-M   'P 1'
#
loop_
_entity.id
_entity.type
_entity.pdbx_description
1 polymer ?
#
loop_
_entity_poly.entity_id
_entity_poly.type
_entity_poly.pdbx_seq_one_letter_code
_entity_poly.pdbx_strand_id
1 'polypeptide(L)'
;MEQLITKYGDSIELVLANNDDMALGALDTYQKLGYAKSELPAIFGIDGIREGLEAVRDSRMAATVYNDKEGQAKAMADIVFATMSGEGFEELDFEDTNRIYLPYQEVTAENVDAYLEADAQAAR
;
A
#
# COMPACT_ATOMS: atom_id res chain seq x y z
N MET A 1 11.34 9.77 -12.55
CA MET A 1 11.77 8.41 -12.98
C MET A 1 12.46 8.41 -14.34
N GLU A 2 11.94 9.06 -15.36
CA GLU A 2 12.51 9.10 -16.71
C GLU A 2 14.01 9.46 -16.76
N GLN A 3 14.43 10.50 -16.04
CA GLN A 3 15.86 10.88 -15.98
C GLN A 3 16.76 9.80 -15.36
N LEU A 4 16.25 9.04 -14.40
CA LEU A 4 16.98 7.93 -13.77
C LEU A 4 17.13 6.78 -14.76
N ILE A 5 16.06 6.43 -15.48
CA ILE A 5 16.09 5.38 -16.50
C ILE A 5 17.04 5.79 -17.64
N THR A 6 16.97 7.03 -18.11
CA THR A 6 17.88 7.54 -19.16
C THR A 6 19.35 7.45 -18.74
N LYS A 7 19.64 7.68 -17.45
CA LYS A 7 21.01 7.69 -16.95
C LYS A 7 21.55 6.31 -16.61
N TYR A 8 20.73 5.45 -16.03
CA TYR A 8 21.16 4.19 -15.44
C TYR A 8 20.63 2.96 -16.19
N GLY A 9 19.54 3.10 -16.97
CA GLY A 9 18.97 2.03 -17.79
C GLY A 9 18.75 0.75 -17.00
N ASP A 10 19.26 -0.34 -17.56
CA ASP A 10 19.12 -1.70 -17.02
C ASP A 10 19.93 -1.95 -15.74
N SER A 11 20.71 -0.96 -15.27
CA SER A 11 21.39 -1.04 -13.97
C SER A 11 20.44 -0.80 -12.79
N ILE A 12 19.19 -0.39 -13.05
CA ILE A 12 18.17 -0.24 -12.01
C ILE A 12 17.51 -1.61 -11.80
N GLU A 13 17.86 -2.28 -10.72
CA GLU A 13 17.31 -3.59 -10.37
C GLU A 13 16.12 -3.50 -9.41
N LEU A 14 16.00 -2.39 -8.68
CA LEU A 14 15.02 -2.19 -7.63
C LEU A 14 14.50 -0.76 -7.61
N VAL A 15 13.19 -0.59 -7.42
CA VAL A 15 12.52 0.67 -7.13
C VAL A 15 11.73 0.52 -5.84
N LEU A 16 12.13 1.26 -4.78
CA LEU A 16 11.35 1.40 -3.56
C LEU A 16 10.66 2.76 -3.59
N ALA A 17 9.35 2.75 -3.63
CA ALA A 17 8.54 3.96 -3.59
C ALA A 17 7.91 4.16 -2.21
N ASN A 18 7.74 5.41 -1.81
CA ASN A 18 7.14 5.74 -0.51
C ASN A 18 5.64 5.46 -0.46
N ASN A 19 4.99 5.31 -1.61
CA ASN A 19 3.60 4.89 -1.73
C ASN A 19 3.33 4.23 -3.10
N ASP A 20 2.14 3.65 -3.25
CA ASP A 20 1.74 2.94 -4.47
C ASP A 20 1.59 3.89 -5.67
N ASP A 21 1.10 5.12 -5.49
CA ASP A 21 0.99 6.08 -6.59
C ASP A 21 2.35 6.40 -7.21
N MET A 22 3.38 6.55 -6.38
CA MET A 22 4.75 6.76 -6.86
C MET A 22 5.31 5.51 -7.55
N ALA A 23 5.01 4.32 -7.04
CA ALA A 23 5.38 3.05 -7.65
C ALA A 23 4.73 2.89 -9.03
N LEU A 24 3.42 3.17 -9.13
CA LEU A 24 2.66 3.14 -10.37
C LEU A 24 3.16 4.19 -11.37
N GLY A 25 3.54 5.39 -10.91
CA GLY A 25 4.17 6.41 -11.74
C GLY A 25 5.54 5.99 -12.29
N ALA A 26 6.32 5.24 -11.52
CA ALA A 26 7.56 4.65 -12.01
C ALA A 26 7.27 3.58 -13.08
N LEU A 27 6.32 2.68 -12.82
CA LEU A 27 5.86 1.64 -13.74
C LEU A 27 5.37 2.23 -15.07
N ASP A 28 4.52 3.26 -15.00
CA ASP A 28 4.01 3.97 -16.18
C ASP A 28 5.14 4.58 -17.02
N THR A 29 6.19 5.08 -16.36
CA THR A 29 7.37 5.62 -17.04
C THR A 29 8.12 4.53 -17.83
N TYR A 30 8.35 3.36 -17.24
CA TYR A 30 8.95 2.22 -17.93
C TYR A 30 8.12 1.79 -19.14
N GLN A 31 6.80 1.70 -18.99
CA GLN A 31 5.89 1.35 -20.08
C GLN A 31 5.92 2.35 -21.23
N LYS A 32 5.92 3.66 -20.93
CA LYS A 32 6.03 4.73 -21.94
C LYS A 32 7.36 4.70 -22.70
N LEU A 33 8.43 4.24 -22.05
CA LEU A 33 9.73 4.07 -22.68
C LEU A 33 9.86 2.75 -23.46
N GLY A 34 8.81 1.91 -23.46
CA GLY A 34 8.74 0.70 -24.26
C GLY A 34 9.33 -0.55 -23.61
N TYR A 35 9.63 -0.51 -22.30
CA TYR A 35 10.11 -1.69 -21.57
C TYR A 35 9.04 -2.77 -21.51
N ALA A 36 9.38 -3.99 -21.82
CA ALA A 36 8.51 -5.15 -21.63
C ALA A 36 8.43 -5.50 -20.14
N LYS A 37 7.35 -6.21 -19.74
CA LYS A 37 7.14 -6.63 -18.35
C LYS A 37 8.33 -7.41 -17.77
N SER A 38 9.00 -8.23 -18.58
CA SER A 38 10.17 -9.01 -18.18
C SER A 38 11.46 -8.19 -17.99
N GLU A 39 11.44 -6.93 -18.39
CA GLU A 39 12.57 -6.00 -18.30
C GLU A 39 12.39 -4.99 -17.14
N LEU A 40 11.24 -5.07 -16.43
CA LEU A 40 10.98 -4.19 -15.29
C LEU A 40 11.85 -4.57 -14.10
N PRO A 41 12.37 -3.59 -13.35
CA PRO A 41 13.00 -3.85 -12.07
C PRO A 41 11.94 -4.35 -11.06
N ALA A 42 12.37 -4.87 -9.92
CA ALA A 42 11.47 -5.14 -8.82
C ALA A 42 10.93 -3.82 -8.25
N ILE A 43 9.62 -3.58 -8.37
CA ILE A 43 8.97 -2.33 -7.93
C ILE A 43 8.13 -2.62 -6.70
N PHE A 44 8.35 -1.83 -5.64
CA PHE A 44 7.65 -1.93 -4.36
C PHE A 44 6.97 -0.62 -4.03
N GLY A 45 5.76 -0.71 -3.50
CA GLY A 45 4.97 0.42 -3.00
C GLY A 45 4.60 0.27 -1.52
N ILE A 46 3.81 1.22 -1.05
CA ILE A 46 3.19 1.24 0.29
C ILE A 46 1.80 1.83 0.11
N ASP A 47 0.86 1.44 0.90
CA ASP A 47 -0.52 1.80 1.14
C ASP A 47 -1.49 0.67 0.80
N GLY A 48 -1.25 -0.14 -0.22
CA GLY A 48 -2.19 -1.17 -0.66
C GLY A 48 -3.44 -0.57 -1.28
N ILE A 49 -3.30 0.50 -2.07
CA ILE A 49 -4.43 1.03 -2.84
C ILE A 49 -4.85 0.02 -3.92
N ARG A 50 -6.09 0.12 -4.39
CA ARG A 50 -6.64 -0.84 -5.35
C ARG A 50 -5.78 -1.03 -6.59
N GLU A 51 -5.33 0.05 -7.19
CA GLU A 51 -4.47 0.05 -8.38
C GLU A 51 -3.10 -0.59 -8.12
N GLY A 52 -2.55 -0.38 -6.90
CA GLY A 52 -1.32 -1.03 -6.43
C GLY A 52 -1.51 -2.53 -6.26
N LEU A 53 -2.61 -2.95 -5.60
CA LEU A 53 -2.98 -4.37 -5.46
C LEU A 53 -3.16 -5.05 -6.83
N GLU A 54 -3.86 -4.41 -7.76
CA GLU A 54 -4.02 -4.91 -9.13
C GLU A 54 -2.67 -5.03 -9.86
N ALA A 55 -1.75 -4.08 -9.65
CA ALA A 55 -0.41 -4.14 -10.22
C ALA A 55 0.44 -5.29 -9.63
N VAL A 56 0.27 -5.61 -8.34
CA VAL A 56 0.90 -6.78 -7.70
C VAL A 56 0.30 -8.08 -8.25
N ARG A 57 -1.03 -8.21 -8.29
CA ARG A 57 -1.71 -9.38 -8.87
C ARG A 57 -1.26 -9.65 -10.31
N ASP A 58 -1.16 -8.60 -11.11
CA ASP A 58 -0.73 -8.68 -12.50
C ASP A 58 0.79 -8.84 -12.65
N SER A 59 1.54 -8.98 -11.56
CA SER A 59 3.01 -9.08 -11.50
C SER A 59 3.72 -7.92 -12.22
N ARG A 60 3.17 -6.71 -12.13
CA ARG A 60 3.78 -5.46 -12.58
C ARG A 60 4.52 -4.75 -11.45
N MET A 61 4.08 -4.98 -10.22
CA MET A 61 4.79 -4.65 -8.99
C MET A 61 5.14 -5.96 -8.27
N ALA A 62 6.26 -5.97 -7.57
CA ALA A 62 6.72 -7.15 -6.80
C ALA A 62 5.88 -7.33 -5.53
N ALA A 63 5.62 -6.24 -4.81
CA ALA A 63 4.81 -6.22 -3.61
C ALA A 63 4.37 -4.80 -3.27
N THR A 64 3.40 -4.69 -2.37
CA THR A 64 3.10 -3.47 -1.62
C THR A 64 2.97 -3.77 -0.13
N VAL A 65 2.92 -2.73 0.69
CA VAL A 65 2.64 -2.84 2.13
C VAL A 65 1.27 -2.25 2.38
N TYR A 66 0.34 -3.08 2.85
CA TYR A 66 -1.01 -2.62 3.17
C TYR A 66 -1.01 -1.77 4.43
N ASN A 67 -1.51 -0.56 4.29
CA ASN A 67 -1.78 0.38 5.37
C ASN A 67 -3.27 0.24 5.73
N ASP A 68 -3.55 -0.37 6.88
CA ASP A 68 -4.92 -0.73 7.28
C ASP A 68 -5.84 0.49 7.45
N LYS A 69 -6.35 0.99 6.34
CA LYS A 69 -7.24 2.16 6.27
C LYS A 69 -8.55 1.96 7.04
N GLU A 70 -9.07 0.73 7.07
CA GLU A 70 -10.33 0.41 7.77
C GLU A 70 -10.12 0.34 9.26
N GLY A 71 -9.06 -0.31 9.71
CA GLY A 71 -8.67 -0.32 11.12
C GLY A 71 -8.38 1.08 11.64
N GLN A 72 -7.71 1.93 10.85
CA GLN A 72 -7.49 3.33 11.21
C GLN A 72 -8.81 4.10 11.35
N ALA A 73 -9.70 3.98 10.38
CA ALA A 73 -11.00 4.63 10.42
C ALA A 73 -11.82 4.16 11.62
N LYS A 74 -11.82 2.86 11.91
CA LYS A 74 -12.49 2.27 13.07
C LYS A 74 -11.90 2.81 14.37
N ALA A 75 -10.58 2.77 14.54
CA ALA A 75 -9.92 3.27 15.75
C ALA A 75 -10.22 4.75 15.99
N MET A 76 -10.24 5.58 14.94
CA MET A 76 -10.63 6.99 15.04
C MET A 76 -12.09 7.16 15.46
N ALA A 77 -13.00 6.37 14.90
CA ALA A 77 -14.43 6.40 15.28
C ALA A 77 -14.63 5.96 16.73
N ASP A 78 -13.95 4.92 17.17
CA ASP A 78 -14.01 4.41 18.55
C ASP A 78 -13.53 5.48 19.55
N ILE A 79 -12.42 6.19 19.26
CA ILE A 79 -11.92 7.30 20.08
C ILE A 79 -12.96 8.43 20.17
N VAL A 80 -13.55 8.83 19.04
CA VAL A 80 -14.57 9.88 19.01
C VAL A 80 -15.79 9.45 19.83
N PHE A 81 -16.26 8.23 19.66
CA PHE A 81 -17.40 7.71 20.40
C PHE A 81 -17.14 7.68 21.92
N ALA A 82 -16.01 7.14 22.35
CA ALA A 82 -15.60 7.10 23.75
C ALA A 82 -15.51 8.51 24.36
N THR A 83 -14.99 9.47 23.57
CA THR A 83 -14.93 10.88 24.02
C THR A 83 -16.31 11.50 24.20
N MET A 84 -17.25 11.21 23.29
CA MET A 84 -18.60 11.79 23.32
C MET A 84 -19.51 11.13 24.35
N SER A 85 -19.39 9.81 24.55
CA SER A 85 -20.20 9.07 25.54
C SER A 85 -19.74 9.29 26.97
N GLY A 86 -18.50 9.71 27.19
CA GLY A 86 -17.91 9.85 28.52
C GLY A 86 -17.56 8.51 29.18
N GLU A 87 -17.55 7.42 28.41
CA GLU A 87 -17.21 6.05 28.90
C GLU A 87 -15.73 5.84 29.19
N GLY A 88 -14.90 6.82 28.82
CA GLY A 88 -13.43 6.72 28.96
C GLY A 88 -12.79 5.90 27.84
N PHE A 89 -11.48 5.67 27.96
CA PHE A 89 -10.68 5.02 26.92
C PHE A 89 -10.17 3.64 27.34
N GLU A 90 -10.76 3.05 28.38
CA GLU A 90 -10.27 1.82 29.02
C GLU A 90 -10.41 0.59 28.12
N GLU A 91 -11.35 0.62 27.17
CA GLU A 91 -11.57 -0.44 26.20
C GLU A 91 -10.78 -0.26 24.89
N LEU A 92 -10.07 0.87 24.76
CA LEU A 92 -9.25 1.14 23.59
C LEU A 92 -7.82 0.61 23.79
N ASP A 93 -7.32 -0.07 22.79
CA ASP A 93 -6.00 -0.70 22.84
C ASP A 93 -4.86 0.32 22.59
N PHE A 94 -4.63 1.14 23.63
CA PHE A 94 -3.49 2.06 23.61
C PHE A 94 -2.23 1.34 24.09
N GLU A 95 -1.25 1.20 23.20
CA GLU A 95 0.07 0.61 23.57
C GLU A 95 0.86 1.50 24.54
N ASP A 96 0.69 2.82 24.40
CA ASP A 96 1.19 3.84 25.32
C ASP A 96 -0.02 4.63 25.86
N THR A 97 0.23 5.75 26.47
CA THR A 97 -0.84 6.62 27.01
C THR A 97 -1.68 7.32 25.94
N ASN A 98 -1.28 7.30 24.66
CA ASN A 98 -1.93 8.12 23.62
C ASN A 98 -1.77 7.60 22.18
N ARG A 99 -1.41 6.33 21.97
CA ARG A 99 -1.16 5.76 20.63
C ARG A 99 -1.86 4.42 20.45
N ILE A 100 -2.50 4.25 19.32
CA ILE A 100 -2.99 2.96 18.83
C ILE A 100 -2.16 2.64 17.58
N TYR A 101 -1.46 1.52 17.59
CA TYR A 101 -0.68 1.04 16.45
C TYR A 101 -1.45 -0.03 15.69
N LEU A 102 -1.54 0.16 14.38
CA LEU A 102 -2.07 -0.83 13.45
C LEU A 102 -0.91 -1.40 12.64
N PRO A 103 -0.73 -2.73 12.63
CA PRO A 103 0.41 -3.32 11.95
C PRO A 103 0.29 -3.16 10.43
N TYR A 104 1.38 -2.79 9.80
CA TYR A 104 1.52 -2.91 8.35
C TYR A 104 1.57 -4.38 7.94
N GLN A 105 0.98 -4.70 6.80
CA GLN A 105 0.91 -6.07 6.29
C GLN A 105 1.54 -6.15 4.90
N GLU A 106 2.41 -7.15 4.70
CA GLU A 106 3.02 -7.39 3.41
C GLU A 106 1.99 -7.98 2.44
N VAL A 107 1.93 -7.43 1.23
CA VAL A 107 1.08 -7.92 0.14
C VAL A 107 1.92 -8.29 -1.06
N THR A 108 1.89 -9.57 -1.40
CA THR A 108 2.58 -10.18 -2.53
C THR A 108 1.57 -10.86 -3.47
N ALA A 109 2.05 -11.42 -4.57
CA ALA A 109 1.21 -12.21 -5.47
C ALA A 109 0.53 -13.42 -4.80
N GLU A 110 1.06 -13.88 -3.65
CA GLU A 110 0.52 -15.05 -2.93
C GLU A 110 -0.74 -14.73 -2.13
N ASN A 111 -0.93 -13.48 -1.69
CA ASN A 111 -2.03 -13.09 -0.80
C ASN A 111 -2.87 -11.91 -1.30
N VAL A 112 -2.51 -11.29 -2.42
CA VAL A 112 -3.15 -10.07 -2.94
C VAL A 112 -4.65 -10.21 -3.22
N ASP A 113 -5.11 -11.39 -3.62
CA ASP A 113 -6.52 -11.62 -3.94
C ASP A 113 -7.42 -11.41 -2.72
N ALA A 114 -6.97 -11.78 -1.52
CA ALA A 114 -7.72 -11.55 -0.29
C ALA A 114 -7.94 -10.05 -0.01
N TYR A 115 -6.94 -9.21 -0.29
CA TYR A 115 -7.04 -7.76 -0.13
C TYR A 115 -7.94 -7.11 -1.18
N LEU A 116 -7.90 -7.60 -2.43
CA LEU A 116 -8.81 -7.14 -3.49
C LEU A 116 -10.27 -7.50 -3.21
N GLU A 117 -10.52 -8.68 -2.63
CA GLU A 117 -11.86 -9.09 -2.21
C GLU A 117 -12.37 -8.23 -1.06
N ALA A 118 -11.54 -7.95 -0.05
CA ALA A 118 -11.90 -7.08 1.07
C ALA A 118 -12.21 -5.65 0.59
N ASP A 119 -11.35 -5.08 -0.27
CA ASP A 119 -11.57 -3.75 -0.85
C ASP A 119 -12.88 -3.67 -1.66
N ALA A 120 -13.22 -4.73 -2.42
CA ALA A 120 -14.47 -4.79 -3.17
C ALA A 120 -15.71 -4.92 -2.28
N GLN A 121 -15.58 -5.47 -1.07
CA GLN A 121 -16.67 -5.56 -0.08
C GLN A 121 -16.90 -4.22 0.62
N ALA A 122 -15.83 -3.51 0.97
CA ALA A 122 -15.89 -2.19 1.62
C ALA A 122 -16.48 -1.10 0.71
N ALA A 123 -16.40 -1.26 -0.61
CA ALA A 123 -16.95 -0.33 -1.59
C ALA A 123 -18.47 -0.49 -1.86
N ARG A 124 -19.17 -1.42 -1.18
CA ARG A 124 -20.60 -1.68 -1.32
C ARG A 124 -21.43 -1.03 -0.24
#